data_3efeb531ed57543414b7401af3f0a06f
#
_entry.id   3efeb531ed57543414b7401af3f0a06f
#
_cell.length_a   1.000
_cell.length_b   1.000
_cell.length_c   1.000
_cell.angle_alpha   90.00
_cell.angle_beta   90.00
_cell.angle_gamma   90.00
#
_symmetry.space_group_name_H-M   'P 1'
#
loop_
_entity.id
_entity.type
_entity.pdbx_description
1 polymer ?
#
loop_
_entity_poly.entity_id
_entity_poly.type
_entity_poly.pdbx_seq_one_letter_code
_entity_poly.pdbx_strand_id
1 'polypeptide(L)' 'ELGTWYLGHLLKEFNGDQVLALAAYNAGRGHVESWIHENNWNGMVDTIPFPETRSYVKAVLQYQERYEALYGNDY' A
#
# COMPACT_ATOMS: atom_id res chain seq x y z
N GLU A 1 7.33 -16.48 4.33
CA GLU A 1 6.00 -16.37 4.90
C GLU A 1 4.99 -15.92 3.85
N LEU A 2 3.80 -16.47 3.93
CA LEU A 2 2.78 -16.24 2.91
C LEU A 2 2.42 -14.77 2.74
N GLY A 3 2.27 -14.05 3.84
CA GLY A 3 1.91 -12.64 3.78
C GLY A 3 2.96 -11.81 3.09
N THR A 4 4.22 -12.07 3.43
CA THR A 4 5.34 -11.34 2.82
C THR A 4 5.46 -11.65 1.34
N TRP A 5 5.28 -12.91 0.96
CA TRP A 5 5.34 -13.30 -0.44
C TRP A 5 4.23 -12.61 -1.25
N TYR A 6 3.02 -12.59 -0.70
CA TYR A 6 1.89 -12.00 -1.39
C TYR A 6 2.08 -10.49 -1.57
N LEU A 7 2.57 -9.82 -0.55
CA LEU A 7 2.82 -8.39 -0.65
C LEU A 7 3.89 -8.10 -1.70
N GLY A 8 4.94 -8.92 -1.75
CA GLY A 8 5.95 -8.79 -2.78
C GLY A 8 5.39 -8.98 -4.17
N HIS A 9 4.47 -9.93 -4.32
CA HIS A 9 3.80 -10.14 -5.58
C HIS A 9 2.96 -8.93 -6.00
N LEU A 10 2.25 -8.34 -5.04
CA LEU A 10 1.46 -7.14 -5.30
C LEU A 10 2.34 -5.96 -5.68
N LEU A 11 3.48 -5.82 -5.03
CA LEU A 11 4.42 -4.75 -5.39
C LEU A 11 4.86 -4.88 -6.85
N LYS A 12 5.15 -6.09 -7.28
CA LYS A 12 5.49 -6.32 -8.68
C LYS A 12 4.34 -5.97 -9.61
N GLU A 13 3.14 -6.37 -9.23
CA GLU A 13 1.96 -6.15 -10.04
C GLU A 13 1.66 -4.66 -10.22
N PHE A 14 1.95 -3.86 -9.21
CA PHE A 14 1.71 -2.43 -9.24
C PHE A 14 2.98 -1.61 -9.50
N ASN A 15 3.98 -2.25 -10.10
CA ASN A 15 5.21 -1.57 -10.52
C ASN A 15 5.96 -0.88 -9.39
N GLY A 16 5.94 -1.48 -8.22
CA GLY A 16 6.65 -0.96 -7.06
C GLY A 16 5.92 0.11 -6.27
N ASP A 17 4.67 0.38 -6.61
CA ASP A 17 3.89 1.38 -5.89
C ASP A 17 3.41 0.81 -4.56
N GLN A 18 3.99 1.30 -3.47
CA GLN A 18 3.68 0.79 -2.13
C GLN A 18 2.24 1.09 -1.72
N VAL A 19 1.73 2.24 -2.05
CA VAL A 19 0.36 2.61 -1.67
C VAL A 19 -0.63 1.65 -2.32
N LEU A 20 -0.47 1.42 -3.61
CA LEU A 20 -1.35 0.49 -4.31
C LEU A 20 -1.24 -0.92 -3.78
N ALA A 21 -0.02 -1.38 -3.54
CA ALA A 21 0.20 -2.73 -3.04
C ALA A 21 -0.37 -2.93 -1.65
N LEU A 22 -0.16 -1.98 -0.76
CA LEU A 22 -0.67 -2.06 0.61
C LEU A 22 -2.19 -1.97 0.64
N ALA A 23 -2.76 -1.10 -0.18
CA ALA A 23 -4.21 -1.00 -0.27
C ALA A 23 -4.81 -2.30 -0.80
N ALA A 24 -4.17 -2.90 -1.79
CA ALA A 24 -4.64 -4.18 -2.34
C ALA A 24 -4.50 -5.29 -1.32
N TYR A 25 -3.44 -5.26 -0.52
CA TYR A 25 -3.24 -6.27 0.52
C TYR A 25 -4.35 -6.21 1.57
N ASN A 26 -4.75 -5.01 1.95
CA ASN A 26 -5.76 -4.82 2.99
C ASN A 26 -7.20 -4.93 2.46
N ALA A 27 -7.49 -4.25 1.37
CA ALA A 27 -8.87 -4.16 0.86
C ALA A 27 -9.17 -5.16 -0.24
N GLY A 28 -8.15 -5.69 -0.89
CA GLY A 28 -8.34 -6.58 -2.02
C GLY A 28 -8.00 -5.91 -3.33
N ARG A 29 -7.35 -6.67 -4.22
CA ARG A 29 -6.91 -6.16 -5.50
C ARG A 29 -8.08 -5.67 -6.36
N GLY A 30 -9.20 -6.38 -6.30
CA GLY A 30 -10.37 -5.98 -7.08
C GLY A 30 -10.89 -4.61 -6.70
N HIS A 31 -10.88 -4.30 -5.40
CA HIS A 31 -11.30 -2.98 -4.95
C HIS A 31 -10.37 -1.89 -5.45
N VAL A 32 -9.07 -2.13 -5.37
CA VAL A 32 -8.09 -1.14 -5.84
C VAL A 32 -8.25 -0.88 -7.33
N GLU A 33 -8.44 -1.93 -8.12
CA GLU A 33 -8.65 -1.77 -9.54
C GLU A 33 -9.92 -0.99 -9.84
N SER A 34 -10.98 -1.26 -9.08
CA SER A 34 -12.23 -0.54 -9.21
C SER A 34 -12.03 0.96 -8.90
N TRP A 35 -11.29 1.26 -7.85
CA TRP A 35 -11.03 2.66 -7.51
C TRP A 35 -10.30 3.37 -8.63
N ILE A 36 -9.32 2.71 -9.24
CA ILE A 36 -8.55 3.32 -10.32
C ILE A 36 -9.41 3.54 -11.56
N HIS A 37 -10.18 2.53 -11.94
CA HIS A 37 -10.93 2.57 -13.20
C HIS A 37 -12.25 3.30 -13.10
N GLU A 38 -12.94 3.17 -11.97
CA GLU A 38 -14.28 3.74 -11.83
C GLU A 38 -14.29 5.10 -11.16
N ASN A 39 -13.40 5.30 -10.19
CA ASN A 39 -13.37 6.52 -9.40
C ASN A 39 -12.21 7.44 -9.75
N ASN A 40 -11.41 7.07 -10.75
CA ASN A 40 -10.24 7.84 -11.17
C ASN A 40 -9.29 8.11 -10.01
N TRP A 41 -9.15 7.12 -9.13
CA TRP A 41 -8.26 7.27 -7.99
C TRP A 41 -6.83 7.48 -8.45
N ASN A 42 -6.17 8.48 -7.89
CA ASN A 42 -4.83 8.87 -8.30
C ASN A 42 -3.71 8.19 -7.51
N GLY A 43 -4.04 7.23 -6.66
CA GLY A 43 -3.04 6.50 -5.88
C GLY A 43 -2.59 7.21 -4.61
N MET A 44 -3.21 8.30 -4.25
CA MET A 44 -2.88 9.03 -3.04
C MET A 44 -3.53 8.42 -1.81
N VAL A 45 -2.74 8.25 -0.75
CA VAL A 45 -3.24 7.66 0.50
C VAL A 45 -4.48 8.38 1.01
N ASP A 46 -4.45 9.69 1.00
CA ASP A 46 -5.52 10.49 1.60
C ASP A 46 -6.86 10.34 0.88
N THR A 47 -6.85 9.84 -0.33
CA THR A 47 -8.07 9.70 -1.12
C THR A 47 -8.55 8.26 -1.23
N ILE A 48 -7.98 7.35 -0.44
CA ILE A 48 -8.45 5.97 -0.40
C ILE A 48 -9.90 5.97 0.09
N PRO A 49 -10.84 5.38 -0.69
CA PRO A 49 -12.27 5.43 -0.33
C PRO A 49 -12.65 4.71 0.95
N PHE A 50 -11.87 3.69 1.32
CA PHE A 50 -12.16 2.91 2.53
C PHE A 50 -11.38 3.49 3.71
N PRO A 51 -12.06 4.03 4.74
CA PRO A 51 -11.35 4.62 5.88
C PRO A 51 -10.42 3.63 6.59
N GLU A 52 -10.84 2.38 6.72
CA GLU A 52 -10.02 1.36 7.36
C GLU A 52 -8.73 1.12 6.58
N THR A 53 -8.83 0.98 5.27
CA THR A 53 -7.66 0.77 4.42
C THR A 53 -6.77 1.99 4.43
N ARG A 54 -7.37 3.18 4.39
CA ARG A 54 -6.60 4.43 4.45
C ARG A 54 -5.78 4.49 5.72
N SER A 55 -6.38 4.17 6.86
CA SER A 55 -5.66 4.16 8.14
C SER A 55 -4.55 3.12 8.15
N TYR A 56 -4.84 1.95 7.59
CA TYR A 56 -3.86 0.88 7.53
C TYR A 56 -2.63 1.30 6.71
N VAL A 57 -2.85 1.83 5.52
CA VAL A 57 -1.75 2.23 4.64
C VAL A 57 -0.93 3.35 5.29
N LYS A 58 -1.61 4.33 5.88
CA LYS A 58 -0.92 5.40 6.58
C LYS A 58 -0.05 4.88 7.70
N ALA A 59 -0.58 3.94 8.49
CA ALA A 59 0.17 3.38 9.61
C ALA A 59 1.41 2.64 9.13
N VAL A 60 1.29 1.85 8.07
CA VAL A 60 2.42 1.11 7.54
C VAL A 60 3.49 2.04 6.99
N LEU A 61 3.08 3.06 6.24
CA LEU A 61 4.04 4.01 5.69
C LEU A 61 4.75 4.80 6.78
N GLN A 62 4.02 5.18 7.82
CA GLN A 62 4.64 5.86 8.96
C GLN A 62 5.64 4.96 9.69
N TYR A 63 5.29 3.69 9.82
CA TYR A 63 6.19 2.73 10.44
C TYR A 63 7.48 2.59 9.63
N GLN A 64 7.35 2.48 8.31
CA GLN A 64 8.52 2.38 7.44
C GLN A 64 9.41 3.62 7.53
N GLU A 65 8.78 4.78 7.53
CA GLU A 65 9.52 6.03 7.65
C GLU A 65 10.29 6.10 8.95
N ARG A 66 9.66 5.70 10.04
CA ARG A 66 10.31 5.66 11.35
C ARG A 66 11.45 4.65 11.37
N TYR A 67 11.23 3.50 10.77
CA TYR A 67 12.25 2.46 10.69
C TYR A 67 13.47 2.97 9.92
N GLU A 68 13.25 3.63 8.80
CA GLU A 68 14.34 4.17 8.01
C GLU A 68 15.11 5.26 8.75
N ALA A 69 14.39 6.08 9.52
CA ALA A 69 15.04 7.12 10.32
C ALA A 69 15.97 6.52 11.37
N LEU A 70 15.62 5.34 11.91
CA LEU A 70 16.40 4.68 12.94
C LEU A 70 17.49 3.77 12.37
N TYR A 71 17.22 3.11 11.24
CA TYR A 71 18.09 2.05 10.74
C TYR A 71 18.45 2.17 9.27
N GLY A 72 17.85 3.10 8.56
CA GLY A 72 17.90 3.10 7.11
C GLY A 72 19.25 3.30 6.48
N ASN A 73 20.22 3.81 7.23
CA ASN A 73 21.54 4.07 6.69
C ASN A 73 22.60 3.11 7.19
N ASP A 74 22.17 1.96 7.65
CA ASP A 74 23.09 0.99 8.23
C ASP A 74 23.67 0.03 7.22
N TYR A 75 23.60 0.34 5.96
CA TYR A 75 24.25 -0.51 4.96
C TYR A 75 25.01 0.31 3.95
#